data_ae2986ebe998d501e75a2f95e48e027a
#
_entry.id   ae2986ebe998d501e75a2f95e48e027a
#
_cell.length_a   1.000
_cell.length_b   1.000
_cell.length_c   1.000
_cell.angle_alpha   90.00
_cell.angle_beta   90.00
_cell.angle_gamma   90.00
#
_symmetry.space_group_name_H-M   'P 1'
#
loop_
_entity.id
_entity.type
_entity.pdbx_description
1 polymer ?
#
loop_
_entity_poly.entity_id
_entity_poly.type
_entity_poly.pdbx_seq_one_letter_code
_entity_poly.pdbx_strand_id
1 'polypeptide(L)'
;PWALEGGREAMLGRMADPAQQERLRKDITENLRLRGGPDAVLFSSGNTRYVGKTLAQLMQSAGTDAVGATLTVLQDGDMLIASFNQSDDDIRAFMKRPWVMTSSDSVQGHPRMYATFARKYEQYVVKEKVLTLPQFIRSSSALTADTLGLARRGHLRPGWHADIVAFDPARYAARATYTQPSLLAEGVRTVVVNGQLAVDEGRLTGAAAGQPLLRVPKPGRLIWRSLRGA
;
A
#
# COMPACT_ATOMS: atom_id res chain seq x y z
N PRO A 1 21.45 -1.76 -2.84
CA PRO A 1 21.39 -3.09 -3.45
C PRO A 1 22.61 -3.95 -3.08
N TRP A 2 23.85 -3.46 -3.32
CA TRP A 2 25.08 -4.25 -3.09
C TRP A 2 25.22 -4.79 -1.66
N ALA A 3 24.81 -4.01 -0.66
CA ALA A 3 24.92 -4.42 0.75
C ALA A 3 24.06 -5.64 1.08
N LEU A 4 22.98 -5.88 0.32
CA LEU A 4 22.04 -6.99 0.51
C LEU A 4 22.37 -8.23 -0.36
N GLU A 5 23.33 -8.13 -1.28
CA GLU A 5 23.71 -9.25 -2.14
C GLU A 5 24.27 -10.42 -1.30
N GLY A 6 23.81 -11.63 -1.59
CA GLY A 6 24.19 -12.83 -0.86
C GLY A 6 23.41 -13.07 0.43
N GLY A 7 22.34 -12.29 0.66
CA GLY A 7 21.43 -12.47 1.79
C GLY A 7 21.92 -11.84 3.10
N ARG A 8 21.23 -12.19 4.19
CA ARG A 8 21.42 -11.54 5.49
C ARG A 8 22.82 -11.74 6.09
N GLU A 9 23.36 -12.94 6.02
CA GLU A 9 24.71 -13.21 6.58
C GLU A 9 25.79 -12.39 5.88
N ALA A 10 25.74 -12.33 4.54
CA ALA A 10 26.67 -11.51 3.76
C ALA A 10 26.50 -10.02 4.06
N MET A 11 25.28 -9.55 4.27
CA MET A 11 25.00 -8.18 4.71
C MET A 11 25.63 -7.89 6.07
N LEU A 12 25.42 -8.75 7.06
CA LEU A 12 26.01 -8.60 8.40
C LEU A 12 27.54 -8.62 8.37
N GLY A 13 28.12 -9.48 7.54
CA GLY A 13 29.59 -9.51 7.31
C GLY A 13 30.09 -8.17 6.75
N ARG A 14 29.42 -7.58 5.77
CA ARG A 14 29.78 -6.26 5.22
C ARG A 14 29.61 -5.14 6.25
N MET A 15 28.58 -5.24 7.10
CA MET A 15 28.37 -4.29 8.19
C MET A 15 29.45 -4.34 9.26
N ALA A 16 30.08 -5.50 9.48
CA ALA A 16 31.18 -5.68 10.41
C ALA A 16 32.57 -5.34 9.82
N ASP A 17 32.68 -5.26 8.49
CA ASP A 17 33.96 -5.01 7.79
C ASP A 17 34.33 -3.52 7.83
N PRO A 18 35.44 -3.14 8.49
CA PRO A 18 35.89 -1.73 8.53
C PRO A 18 36.11 -1.11 7.14
N ALA A 19 36.52 -1.90 6.14
CA ALA A 19 36.75 -1.41 4.78
C ALA A 19 35.45 -1.00 4.06
N GLN A 20 34.30 -1.46 4.51
CA GLN A 20 32.99 -1.13 3.93
C GLN A 20 32.25 0.00 4.67
N GLN A 21 32.72 0.42 5.84
CA GLN A 21 32.00 1.36 6.71
C GLN A 21 31.77 2.72 6.05
N GLU A 22 32.74 3.27 5.35
CA GLU A 22 32.59 4.58 4.68
C GLU A 22 31.52 4.51 3.59
N ARG A 23 31.55 3.47 2.77
CA ARG A 23 30.56 3.24 1.72
C ARG A 23 29.16 3.01 2.28
N LEU A 24 29.02 2.21 3.33
CA LEU A 24 27.75 1.97 4.03
C LEU A 24 27.18 3.27 4.59
N ARG A 25 28.00 4.06 5.27
CA ARG A 25 27.61 5.36 5.82
C ARG A 25 27.08 6.29 4.74
N LYS A 26 27.81 6.43 3.64
CA LYS A 26 27.41 7.23 2.49
C LYS A 26 26.06 6.78 1.91
N ASP A 27 25.92 5.49 1.64
CA ASP A 27 24.72 4.94 1.01
C ASP A 27 23.49 4.99 1.94
N ILE A 28 23.67 4.75 3.23
CA ILE A 28 22.58 4.89 4.23
C ILE A 28 22.15 6.36 4.30
N THR A 29 23.09 7.30 4.41
CA THR A 29 22.79 8.73 4.48
C THR A 29 22.02 9.20 3.25
N GLU A 30 22.45 8.82 2.04
CA GLU A 30 21.77 9.20 0.80
C GLU A 30 20.37 8.52 0.70
N ASN A 31 20.26 7.25 1.09
CA ASN A 31 18.97 6.58 1.10
C ASN A 31 17.98 7.24 2.07
N LEU A 32 18.42 7.64 3.26
CA LEU A 32 17.60 8.37 4.22
C LEU A 32 17.19 9.75 3.68
N ARG A 33 18.10 10.47 3.03
CA ARG A 33 17.78 11.75 2.38
C ARG A 33 16.66 11.59 1.35
N LEU A 34 16.74 10.57 0.48
CA LEU A 34 15.71 10.26 -0.51
C LEU A 34 14.38 9.83 0.10
N ARG A 35 14.39 9.35 1.33
CA ARG A 35 13.20 8.94 2.08
C ARG A 35 12.59 10.06 2.93
N GLY A 36 13.12 11.28 2.88
CA GLY A 36 12.61 12.41 3.67
C GLY A 36 13.27 12.57 5.03
N GLY A 37 14.37 11.84 5.29
CA GLY A 37 15.10 11.88 6.55
C GLY A 37 14.61 10.90 7.62
N PRO A 38 15.26 10.89 8.80
CA PRO A 38 14.96 9.94 9.87
C PRO A 38 13.54 10.02 10.44
N ASP A 39 12.93 11.21 10.47
CA ASP A 39 11.56 11.41 10.94
C ASP A 39 10.53 10.80 10.00
N ALA A 40 10.85 10.74 8.71
CA ALA A 40 9.98 10.20 7.68
C ALA A 40 10.03 8.66 7.57
N VAL A 41 10.88 7.98 8.33
CA VAL A 41 11.02 6.52 8.32
C VAL A 41 10.39 5.93 9.58
N LEU A 42 9.21 5.32 9.44
CA LEU A 42 8.47 4.64 10.51
C LEU A 42 8.62 3.13 10.37
N PHE A 43 8.96 2.43 11.45
CA PHE A 43 8.97 0.96 11.49
C PHE A 43 7.55 0.44 11.68
N SER A 44 7.02 -0.27 10.68
CA SER A 44 5.61 -0.69 10.64
C SER A 44 5.38 -2.16 10.98
N SER A 45 6.38 -3.02 10.78
CA SER A 45 6.29 -4.44 11.12
C SER A 45 7.68 -5.06 11.28
N GLY A 46 7.79 -6.16 12.01
CA GLY A 46 9.03 -6.87 12.32
C GLY A 46 9.27 -6.96 13.81
N ASN A 47 10.48 -6.66 14.27
CA ASN A 47 10.83 -6.67 15.69
C ASN A 47 9.99 -5.65 16.47
N THR A 48 9.19 -6.13 17.44
CA THR A 48 8.24 -5.34 18.23
C THR A 48 8.88 -4.21 19.03
N ARG A 49 10.17 -4.29 19.32
CA ARG A 49 10.96 -3.24 19.98
C ARG A 49 10.93 -1.92 19.18
N TYR A 50 10.83 -2.00 17.86
CA TYR A 50 10.91 -0.86 16.93
C TYR A 50 9.57 -0.46 16.32
N VAL A 51 8.61 -1.37 16.26
CA VAL A 51 7.30 -1.10 15.64
C VAL A 51 6.63 0.12 16.27
N GLY A 52 6.13 1.02 15.44
CA GLY A 52 5.46 2.26 15.82
C GLY A 52 6.40 3.42 16.12
N LYS A 53 7.72 3.22 16.05
CA LYS A 53 8.74 4.28 16.25
C LYS A 53 9.31 4.75 14.92
N THR A 54 9.70 6.02 14.87
CA THR A 54 10.51 6.56 13.75
C THR A 54 11.99 6.28 13.99
N LEU A 55 12.79 6.34 12.92
CA LEU A 55 14.23 6.24 13.05
C LEU A 55 14.80 7.38 13.91
N ALA A 56 14.24 8.60 13.80
CA ALA A 56 14.64 9.73 14.65
C ALA A 56 14.43 9.46 16.14
N GLN A 57 13.32 8.84 16.51
CA GLN A 57 13.06 8.43 17.89
C GLN A 57 14.06 7.39 18.40
N LEU A 58 14.50 6.46 17.52
CA LEU A 58 15.53 5.48 17.87
C LEU A 58 16.89 6.15 18.04
N MET A 59 17.26 7.09 17.18
CA MET A 59 18.48 7.89 17.32
C MET A 59 18.53 8.57 18.68
N GLN A 60 17.44 9.25 19.04
CA GLN A 60 17.34 9.96 20.33
C GLN A 60 17.47 9.00 21.52
N SER A 61 16.76 7.88 21.49
CA SER A 61 16.75 6.92 22.60
C SER A 61 18.07 6.17 22.77
N ALA A 62 18.83 5.98 21.68
CA ALA A 62 20.12 5.27 21.68
C ALA A 62 21.34 6.21 21.77
N GLY A 63 21.15 7.54 21.67
CA GLY A 63 22.23 8.51 21.66
C GLY A 63 23.18 8.34 20.47
N THR A 64 22.66 7.95 19.30
CA THR A 64 23.47 7.65 18.10
C THR A 64 22.98 8.44 16.88
N ASP A 65 23.80 8.45 15.81
CA ASP A 65 23.39 9.03 14.54
C ASP A 65 22.43 8.10 13.74
N ALA A 66 21.92 8.60 12.64
CA ALA A 66 20.96 7.87 11.79
C ALA A 66 21.57 6.59 11.20
N VAL A 67 22.86 6.61 10.91
CA VAL A 67 23.58 5.42 10.39
C VAL A 67 23.71 4.37 11.47
N GLY A 68 24.15 4.75 12.67
CA GLY A 68 24.26 3.84 13.80
C GLY A 68 22.93 3.21 14.19
N ALA A 69 21.85 4.02 14.27
CA ALA A 69 20.50 3.50 14.54
C ALA A 69 20.04 2.54 13.43
N THR A 70 20.28 2.86 12.15
CA THR A 70 19.93 1.97 11.02
C THR A 70 20.69 0.64 11.11
N LEU A 71 21.99 0.66 11.37
CA LEU A 71 22.79 -0.55 11.49
C LEU A 71 22.33 -1.43 12.65
N THR A 72 22.01 -0.83 13.80
CA THR A 72 21.47 -1.55 14.96
C THR A 72 20.16 -2.26 14.62
N VAL A 73 19.22 -1.56 13.98
CA VAL A 73 17.95 -2.18 13.57
C VAL A 73 18.17 -3.34 12.60
N LEU A 74 19.06 -3.18 11.61
CA LEU A 74 19.38 -4.24 10.64
C LEU A 74 20.06 -5.45 11.30
N GLN A 75 20.85 -5.26 12.34
CA GLN A 75 21.43 -6.34 13.14
C GLN A 75 20.37 -7.13 13.91
N ASP A 76 19.36 -6.44 14.44
CA ASP A 76 18.30 -7.05 15.26
C ASP A 76 17.23 -7.79 14.46
N GLY A 77 17.19 -7.66 13.13
CA GLY A 77 16.24 -8.38 12.29
C GLY A 77 15.73 -7.58 11.08
N ASP A 78 14.89 -8.25 10.30
CA ASP A 78 14.24 -7.63 9.16
C ASP A 78 13.05 -6.79 9.61
N MET A 79 12.94 -5.59 9.04
CA MET A 79 11.87 -4.65 9.33
C MET A 79 11.17 -4.19 8.06
N LEU A 80 9.86 -4.06 8.13
CA LEU A 80 9.12 -3.27 7.15
C LEU A 80 9.02 -1.83 7.64
N ILE A 81 9.24 -0.91 6.72
CA ILE A 81 9.16 0.53 6.99
C ILE A 81 8.08 1.19 6.14
N ALA A 82 7.48 2.24 6.67
CA ALA A 82 6.74 3.23 5.91
C ALA A 82 7.60 4.48 5.75
N SER A 83 7.74 4.96 4.50
CA SER A 83 8.46 6.20 4.20
C SER A 83 7.47 7.31 3.85
N PHE A 84 7.48 8.41 4.61
CA PHE A 84 6.62 9.58 4.39
C PHE A 84 7.35 10.61 3.53
N ASN A 85 7.62 10.24 2.28
CA ASN A 85 8.43 11.04 1.34
C ASN A 85 7.66 11.47 0.09
N GLN A 86 6.34 11.33 0.10
CA GLN A 86 5.48 11.79 -0.99
C GLN A 86 4.92 13.18 -0.67
N SER A 87 4.76 14.00 -1.71
CA SER A 87 4.10 15.29 -1.62
C SER A 87 2.58 15.12 -1.59
N ASP A 88 1.92 15.68 -0.60
CA ASP A 88 0.46 15.70 -0.52
C ASP A 88 -0.17 16.44 -1.71
N ASP A 89 0.48 17.48 -2.23
CA ASP A 89 -0.01 18.23 -3.39
C ASP A 89 0.07 17.39 -4.66
N ASP A 90 1.13 16.61 -4.84
CA ASP A 90 1.25 15.66 -5.95
C ASP A 90 0.19 14.58 -5.86
N ILE A 91 -0.06 14.04 -4.67
CA ILE A 91 -1.12 13.04 -4.43
C ILE A 91 -2.48 13.60 -4.84
N ARG A 92 -2.81 14.84 -4.41
CA ARG A 92 -4.06 15.53 -4.79
C ARG A 92 -4.14 15.80 -6.29
N ALA A 93 -3.03 16.22 -6.90
CA ALA A 93 -2.97 16.48 -8.33
C ALA A 93 -3.18 15.20 -9.16
N PHE A 94 -2.55 14.09 -8.78
CA PHE A 94 -2.73 12.79 -9.43
C PHE A 94 -4.14 12.25 -9.26
N MET A 95 -4.73 12.33 -8.05
CA MET A 95 -6.09 11.83 -7.80
C MET A 95 -7.15 12.48 -8.70
N LYS A 96 -6.95 13.73 -9.11
CA LYS A 96 -7.87 14.47 -10.00
C LYS A 96 -7.79 13.97 -11.46
N ARG A 97 -6.78 13.19 -11.84
CA ARG A 97 -6.61 12.75 -13.22
C ARG A 97 -7.60 11.64 -13.58
N PRO A 98 -8.27 11.73 -14.74
CA PRO A 98 -9.34 10.79 -15.10
C PRO A 98 -8.87 9.35 -15.36
N TRP A 99 -7.57 9.13 -15.48
CA TRP A 99 -6.94 7.82 -15.71
C TRP A 99 -6.29 7.22 -14.45
N VAL A 100 -6.29 7.93 -13.32
CA VAL A 100 -5.70 7.42 -12.07
C VAL A 100 -6.70 6.57 -11.31
N MET A 101 -6.34 5.32 -11.10
CA MET A 101 -7.11 4.31 -10.39
C MET A 101 -6.69 4.22 -8.93
N THR A 102 -7.58 3.69 -8.09
CA THR A 102 -7.26 3.36 -6.70
C THR A 102 -6.63 1.98 -6.63
N SER A 103 -5.51 1.86 -5.90
CA SER A 103 -4.90 0.59 -5.54
C SER A 103 -4.48 0.60 -4.07
N SER A 104 -4.60 -0.53 -3.38
CA SER A 104 -4.16 -0.67 -1.99
C SER A 104 -2.67 -0.98 -1.88
N ASP A 105 -2.05 -1.57 -2.90
CA ASP A 105 -0.66 -2.06 -2.85
C ASP A 105 -0.39 -2.79 -1.52
N SER A 106 -1.16 -3.85 -1.30
CA SER A 106 -1.26 -4.50 0.00
C SER A 106 0.06 -5.14 0.44
N VAL A 107 0.46 -4.85 1.67
CA VAL A 107 1.55 -5.53 2.37
C VAL A 107 1.21 -5.68 3.85
N GLN A 108 1.52 -6.84 4.41
CA GLN A 108 1.26 -7.12 5.82
C GLN A 108 1.97 -6.09 6.72
N GLY A 109 1.28 -5.63 7.78
CA GLY A 109 1.82 -4.64 8.72
C GLY A 109 1.68 -3.18 8.26
N HIS A 110 1.11 -2.93 7.07
CA HIS A 110 0.81 -1.58 6.62
C HIS A 110 -0.71 -1.33 6.58
N PRO A 111 -1.22 -0.22 7.13
CA PRO A 111 -2.67 0.05 7.21
C PRO A 111 -3.36 0.15 5.86
N ARG A 112 -2.63 0.39 4.77
CA ARG A 112 -3.19 0.50 3.41
C ARG A 112 -3.92 -0.76 2.96
N MET A 113 -3.57 -1.94 3.50
CA MET A 113 -4.27 -3.19 3.20
C MET A 113 -5.78 -3.09 3.51
N TYR A 114 -6.13 -2.48 4.62
CA TYR A 114 -7.51 -2.39 5.13
C TYR A 114 -8.12 -0.99 5.02
N ALA A 115 -7.30 0.05 4.90
CA ALA A 115 -7.75 1.43 5.00
C ALA A 115 -7.79 2.20 3.69
N THR A 116 -7.13 1.77 2.62
CA THR A 116 -6.91 2.60 1.41
C THR A 116 -8.19 3.22 0.86
N PHE A 117 -9.22 2.41 0.61
CA PHE A 117 -10.45 2.90 0.00
C PHE A 117 -11.24 3.80 0.97
N ALA A 118 -11.37 3.37 2.23
CA ALA A 118 -12.07 4.14 3.24
C ALA A 118 -11.33 5.47 3.55
N ARG A 119 -9.99 5.45 3.65
CA ARG A 119 -9.20 6.67 3.83
C ARG A 119 -9.31 7.61 2.63
N LYS A 120 -9.27 7.08 1.40
CA LYS A 120 -9.46 7.90 0.20
C LYS A 120 -10.81 8.61 0.22
N TYR A 121 -11.87 7.91 0.61
CA TYR A 121 -13.19 8.50 0.75
C TYR A 121 -13.22 9.56 1.86
N GLU A 122 -12.85 9.18 3.07
CA GLU A 122 -12.89 10.07 4.25
C GLU A 122 -12.06 11.34 4.05
N GLN A 123 -10.80 11.17 3.59
CA GLN A 123 -9.88 12.29 3.46
C GLN A 123 -10.19 13.15 2.23
N TYR A 124 -10.28 12.55 1.05
CA TYR A 124 -10.28 13.31 -0.20
C TYR A 124 -11.67 13.59 -0.78
N VAL A 125 -12.72 12.89 -0.31
CA VAL A 125 -14.10 13.22 -0.69
C VAL A 125 -14.77 14.05 0.39
N VAL A 126 -14.69 13.61 1.65
CA VAL A 126 -15.47 14.26 2.75
C VAL A 126 -14.72 15.48 3.30
N LYS A 127 -13.47 15.31 3.76
CA LYS A 127 -12.72 16.37 4.46
C LYS A 127 -12.17 17.43 3.50
N GLU A 128 -11.40 17.01 2.51
CA GLU A 128 -10.68 17.93 1.61
C GLU A 128 -11.47 18.30 0.35
N LYS A 129 -12.50 17.54 -0.01
CA LYS A 129 -13.32 17.75 -1.21
C LYS A 129 -12.51 17.81 -2.51
N VAL A 130 -11.40 17.06 -2.58
CA VAL A 130 -10.53 16.92 -3.76
C VAL A 130 -11.23 16.15 -4.87
N LEU A 131 -12.07 15.18 -4.49
CA LEU A 131 -12.87 14.33 -5.37
C LEU A 131 -14.36 14.45 -5.03
N THR A 132 -15.20 14.32 -6.03
CA THR A 132 -16.62 14.02 -5.82
C THR A 132 -16.85 12.54 -5.53
N LEU A 133 -17.97 12.18 -4.91
CA LEU A 133 -18.36 10.79 -4.70
C LEU A 133 -18.40 9.96 -6.01
N PRO A 134 -18.96 10.44 -7.12
CA PRO A 134 -18.91 9.72 -8.38
C PRO A 134 -17.49 9.49 -8.90
N GLN A 135 -16.57 10.46 -8.76
CA GLN A 135 -15.17 10.30 -9.14
C GLN A 135 -14.46 9.25 -8.28
N PHE A 136 -14.71 9.25 -6.98
CA PHE A 136 -14.21 8.23 -6.06
C PHE A 136 -14.68 6.84 -6.46
N ILE A 137 -15.99 6.64 -6.66
CA ILE A 137 -16.58 5.35 -7.06
C ILE A 137 -15.99 4.89 -8.39
N ARG A 138 -15.98 5.77 -9.41
CA ARG A 138 -15.44 5.42 -10.72
C ARG A 138 -13.97 5.00 -10.66
N SER A 139 -13.11 5.77 -9.98
CA SER A 139 -11.67 5.48 -9.86
C SER A 139 -11.37 4.24 -9.00
N SER A 140 -12.32 3.82 -8.16
CA SER A 140 -12.17 2.67 -7.26
C SER A 140 -12.85 1.38 -7.77
N SER A 141 -13.56 1.44 -8.91
CA SER A 141 -14.26 0.27 -9.48
C SER A 141 -14.23 0.27 -11.02
N ALA A 142 -15.09 1.04 -11.66
CA ALA A 142 -15.32 1.00 -13.12
C ALA A 142 -14.04 1.28 -13.91
N LEU A 143 -13.28 2.31 -13.55
CA LEU A 143 -12.06 2.69 -14.28
C LEU A 143 -11.04 1.55 -14.30
N THR A 144 -10.86 0.87 -13.16
CA THR A 144 -9.95 -0.28 -13.05
C THR A 144 -10.44 -1.44 -13.93
N ALA A 145 -11.72 -1.79 -13.84
CA ALA A 145 -12.30 -2.88 -14.61
C ALA A 145 -12.21 -2.62 -16.13
N ASP A 146 -12.53 -1.41 -16.59
CA ASP A 146 -12.45 -1.00 -17.97
C ASP A 146 -11.01 -1.00 -18.50
N THR A 147 -10.06 -0.50 -17.70
CA THR A 147 -8.64 -0.41 -18.08
C THR A 147 -7.99 -1.79 -18.18
N LEU A 148 -8.28 -2.67 -17.22
CA LEU A 148 -7.75 -4.03 -17.21
C LEU A 148 -8.53 -4.99 -18.13
N GLY A 149 -9.68 -4.58 -18.68
CA GLY A 149 -10.52 -5.40 -19.55
C GLY A 149 -11.21 -6.53 -18.80
N LEU A 150 -11.64 -6.29 -17.55
CA LEU A 150 -12.40 -7.26 -16.75
C LEU A 150 -13.83 -7.33 -17.28
N ALA A 151 -14.17 -8.46 -17.91
CA ALA A 151 -15.45 -8.62 -18.55
C ALA A 151 -16.61 -8.62 -17.54
N ARG A 152 -17.62 -7.80 -17.80
CA ARG A 152 -18.87 -7.70 -17.01
C ARG A 152 -18.67 -7.42 -15.52
N ARG A 153 -17.64 -6.60 -15.16
CA ARG A 153 -17.34 -6.16 -13.79
C ARG A 153 -17.14 -4.65 -13.69
N GLY A 154 -17.17 -4.11 -12.50
CA GLY A 154 -16.94 -2.69 -12.19
C GLY A 154 -18.10 -1.76 -12.46
N HIS A 155 -19.22 -2.26 -12.99
CA HIS A 155 -20.46 -1.50 -13.24
C HIS A 155 -21.67 -2.28 -12.72
N LEU A 156 -22.69 -1.56 -12.25
CA LEU A 156 -23.98 -2.14 -11.89
C LEU A 156 -24.87 -2.19 -13.14
N ARG A 157 -24.95 -3.36 -13.77
CA ARG A 157 -25.76 -3.59 -14.99
C ARG A 157 -26.42 -4.97 -14.94
N PRO A 158 -27.66 -5.12 -15.41
CA PRO A 158 -28.31 -6.43 -15.56
C PRO A 158 -27.42 -7.40 -16.36
N GLY A 159 -27.32 -8.64 -15.90
CA GLY A 159 -26.50 -9.69 -16.55
C GLY A 159 -24.99 -9.61 -16.28
N TRP A 160 -24.54 -8.65 -15.44
CA TRP A 160 -23.16 -8.54 -15.02
C TRP A 160 -22.92 -9.26 -13.70
N HIS A 161 -21.66 -9.56 -13.39
CA HIS A 161 -21.30 -10.14 -12.10
C HIS A 161 -21.67 -9.20 -10.96
N ALA A 162 -22.35 -9.74 -9.95
CA ALA A 162 -22.74 -8.96 -8.79
C ALA A 162 -21.56 -8.88 -7.80
N ASP A 163 -20.69 -7.88 -8.02
CA ASP A 163 -19.67 -7.41 -7.06
C ASP A 163 -20.14 -6.05 -6.56
N ILE A 164 -20.79 -6.02 -5.40
CA ILE A 164 -21.52 -4.86 -4.91
C ILE A 164 -21.07 -4.53 -3.49
N VAL A 165 -20.80 -3.26 -3.23
CA VAL A 165 -20.56 -2.74 -1.88
C VAL A 165 -21.63 -1.71 -1.56
N ALA A 166 -22.36 -1.94 -0.46
CA ALA A 166 -23.23 -0.94 0.14
C ALA A 166 -22.59 -0.42 1.43
N PHE A 167 -22.41 0.88 1.51
CA PHE A 167 -21.83 1.56 2.68
C PHE A 167 -22.66 2.77 3.09
N ASP A 168 -22.58 3.13 4.36
CA ASP A 168 -23.14 4.34 4.90
C ASP A 168 -22.16 5.51 4.71
N PRO A 169 -22.46 6.50 3.85
CA PRO A 169 -21.57 7.63 3.59
C PRO A 169 -21.21 8.45 4.82
N ALA A 170 -22.07 8.49 5.82
CA ALA A 170 -21.82 9.25 7.06
C ALA A 170 -20.88 8.51 8.03
N ARG A 171 -20.73 7.19 7.88
CA ARG A 171 -19.97 6.34 8.77
C ARG A 171 -18.77 5.66 8.11
N TYR A 172 -18.66 5.71 6.78
CA TYR A 172 -17.59 5.04 6.05
C TYR A 172 -16.24 5.71 6.34
N ALA A 173 -15.43 5.06 7.15
CA ALA A 173 -14.17 5.61 7.66
C ALA A 173 -13.09 4.54 7.77
N ALA A 174 -11.83 4.98 7.66
CA ALA A 174 -10.64 4.16 7.88
C ALA A 174 -10.35 4.01 9.37
N ARG A 175 -10.12 2.77 9.82
CA ARG A 175 -9.76 2.46 11.22
C ARG A 175 -8.33 1.98 11.36
N ALA A 176 -7.77 1.35 10.32
CA ALA A 176 -6.41 0.85 10.37
C ALA A 176 -5.39 1.98 10.52
N THR A 177 -4.42 1.77 11.41
CA THR A 177 -3.30 2.66 11.70
C THR A 177 -1.98 1.90 11.58
N TYR A 178 -0.84 2.58 11.65
CA TYR A 178 0.46 1.90 11.63
C TYR A 178 0.72 1.04 12.87
N THR A 179 0.07 1.31 13.99
CA THR A 179 0.14 0.50 15.22
C THR A 179 -0.93 -0.58 15.29
N GLN A 180 -2.03 -0.42 14.54
CA GLN A 180 -3.15 -1.36 14.43
C GLN A 180 -3.54 -1.53 12.96
N PRO A 181 -2.67 -2.14 12.13
CA PRO A 181 -2.80 -2.12 10.67
C PRO A 181 -3.94 -2.99 10.12
N SER A 182 -4.49 -3.91 10.93
CA SER A 182 -5.49 -4.89 10.49
C SER A 182 -6.93 -4.54 10.86
N LEU A 183 -7.18 -3.34 11.37
CA LEU A 183 -8.54 -2.91 11.68
C LEU A 183 -9.35 -2.72 10.39
N LEU A 184 -10.53 -3.32 10.36
CA LEU A 184 -11.47 -3.19 9.24
C LEU A 184 -12.05 -1.77 9.19
N ALA A 185 -12.43 -1.32 7.98
CA ALA A 185 -13.13 -0.06 7.79
C ALA A 185 -14.52 -0.09 8.44
N GLU A 186 -14.97 1.05 8.97
CA GLU A 186 -16.34 1.23 9.44
C GLU A 186 -17.30 1.62 8.31
N GLY A 187 -18.60 1.49 8.57
CA GLY A 187 -19.66 1.98 7.69
C GLY A 187 -19.95 1.09 6.48
N VAL A 188 -19.22 -0.02 6.28
CA VAL A 188 -19.58 -1.03 5.27
C VAL A 188 -20.75 -1.85 5.81
N ARG A 189 -21.89 -1.83 5.11
CA ARG A 189 -23.08 -2.60 5.49
C ARG A 189 -23.12 -3.96 4.82
N THR A 190 -22.96 -3.97 3.50
CA THR A 190 -23.12 -5.20 2.72
C THR A 190 -22.01 -5.28 1.67
N VAL A 191 -21.43 -6.47 1.51
CA VAL A 191 -20.53 -6.79 0.40
C VAL A 191 -21.01 -8.08 -0.27
N VAL A 192 -21.25 -7.98 -1.56
CA VAL A 192 -21.57 -9.14 -2.41
C VAL A 192 -20.38 -9.36 -3.35
N VAL A 193 -19.92 -10.59 -3.45
CA VAL A 193 -18.83 -11.02 -4.34
C VAL A 193 -19.34 -12.17 -5.21
N ASN A 194 -19.28 -12.02 -6.53
CA ASN A 194 -19.82 -13.00 -7.48
C ASN A 194 -21.26 -13.46 -7.14
N GLY A 195 -22.10 -12.55 -6.65
CA GLY A 195 -23.48 -12.83 -6.28
C GLY A 195 -23.67 -13.48 -4.91
N GLN A 196 -22.62 -13.73 -4.14
CA GLN A 196 -22.69 -14.28 -2.78
C GLN A 196 -22.43 -13.18 -1.75
N LEU A 197 -23.22 -13.21 -0.68
CA LEU A 197 -23.11 -12.26 0.42
C LEU A 197 -21.87 -12.59 1.27
N ALA A 198 -20.84 -11.75 1.18
CA ALA A 198 -19.58 -11.90 1.93
C ALA A 198 -19.56 -11.09 3.23
N VAL A 199 -20.27 -9.95 3.25
CA VAL A 199 -20.50 -9.13 4.45
C VAL A 199 -21.99 -8.83 4.53
N ASP A 200 -22.59 -9.04 5.70
CA ASP A 200 -23.96 -8.71 6.02
C ASP A 200 -24.02 -7.89 7.30
N GLU A 201 -24.70 -6.72 7.23
CA GLU A 201 -24.77 -5.74 8.32
C GLU A 201 -23.41 -5.53 9.04
N GLY A 202 -22.34 -5.41 8.24
CA GLY A 202 -20.99 -5.17 8.70
C GLY A 202 -20.26 -6.40 9.27
N ARG A 203 -20.83 -7.58 9.19
CA ARG A 203 -20.24 -8.85 9.70
C ARG A 203 -19.87 -9.78 8.57
N LEU A 204 -18.69 -10.41 8.66
CA LEU A 204 -18.28 -11.45 7.72
C LEU A 204 -19.21 -12.66 7.81
N THR A 205 -19.70 -13.13 6.66
CA THR A 205 -20.57 -14.32 6.58
C THR A 205 -19.78 -15.63 6.50
N GLY A 206 -18.48 -15.56 6.24
CA GLY A 206 -17.64 -16.72 5.96
C GLY A 206 -17.67 -17.18 4.49
N ALA A 207 -18.46 -16.56 3.61
CA ALA A 207 -18.49 -16.91 2.20
C ALA A 207 -17.17 -16.55 1.50
N ALA A 208 -16.53 -17.54 0.86
CA ALA A 208 -15.29 -17.37 0.08
C ALA A 208 -15.63 -17.40 -1.44
N ALA A 209 -16.36 -16.41 -1.90
CA ALA A 209 -16.91 -16.34 -3.27
C ALA A 209 -15.92 -15.73 -4.30
N GLY A 210 -14.70 -15.36 -3.89
CA GLY A 210 -13.67 -14.84 -4.77
C GLY A 210 -13.25 -15.83 -5.85
N GLN A 211 -13.04 -15.33 -7.07
CA GLN A 211 -12.57 -16.12 -8.21
C GLN A 211 -11.36 -15.41 -8.85
N PRO A 212 -10.35 -16.15 -9.34
CA PRO A 212 -9.29 -15.58 -10.16
C PRO A 212 -9.87 -14.90 -11.41
N LEU A 213 -9.47 -13.66 -11.67
CA LEU A 213 -9.91 -12.94 -12.85
C LEU A 213 -8.82 -12.98 -13.92
N LEU A 214 -9.09 -13.67 -15.00
CA LEU A 214 -8.19 -13.73 -16.15
C LEU A 214 -8.54 -12.60 -17.13
N ARG A 215 -7.51 -11.92 -17.62
CA ARG A 215 -7.68 -10.94 -18.68
C ARG A 215 -8.10 -11.64 -19.97
N VAL A 216 -9.24 -11.25 -20.52
CA VAL A 216 -9.66 -11.68 -21.85
C VAL A 216 -8.95 -10.79 -22.87
N PRO A 217 -8.10 -11.33 -23.76
CA PRO A 217 -7.49 -10.54 -24.84
C PRO A 217 -8.58 -9.92 -25.70
N LYS A 218 -8.53 -8.60 -25.92
CA LYS A 218 -9.42 -7.95 -26.91
C LYS A 218 -9.00 -8.43 -28.30
N PRO A 219 -9.92 -8.93 -29.14
CA PRO A 219 -9.60 -9.23 -30.52
C PRO A 219 -9.01 -7.99 -31.22
N GLY A 220 -7.83 -8.12 -31.83
CA GLY A 220 -7.18 -7.07 -32.62
C GLY A 220 -6.08 -6.25 -31.94
N ARG A 221 -5.78 -6.40 -30.66
CA ARG A 221 -4.53 -5.87 -30.08
C ARG A 221 -3.43 -6.92 -30.19
N LEU A 222 -2.54 -6.75 -31.18
CA LEU A 222 -1.27 -7.48 -31.26
C LEU A 222 -0.47 -7.21 -29.98
N ILE A 223 -0.45 -8.20 -29.11
CA ILE A 223 0.37 -8.23 -27.93
C ILE A 223 1.77 -8.65 -28.39
N TRP A 224 2.75 -7.75 -28.27
CA TRP A 224 4.19 -8.03 -28.27
C TRP A 224 4.64 -9.17 -29.20
N ARG A 225 5.10 -8.80 -30.38
CA ARG A 225 6.04 -9.67 -31.11
C ARG A 225 7.27 -9.86 -30.21
N SER A 226 7.49 -11.09 -29.79
CA SER A 226 8.74 -11.52 -29.21
C SER A 226 9.89 -11.08 -30.11
N LEU A 227 10.77 -10.24 -29.63
CA LEU A 227 12.10 -10.11 -30.18
C LEU A 227 12.85 -11.41 -29.85
N ARG A 228 12.61 -12.44 -30.65
CA ARG A 228 13.55 -13.52 -30.82
C ARG A 228 14.15 -13.36 -32.19
N GLY A 229 15.44 -13.18 -32.24
CA GLY A 229 16.30 -13.51 -33.37
C GLY A 229 16.73 -12.33 -34.21
N ALA A 230 17.89 -11.85 -33.99
CA ALA A 230 19.04 -11.92 -34.88
C ALA A 230 20.28 -11.69 -34.06
#